data_1124eeec8dc488981befca168af408c8
#
_entry.id   1124eeec8dc488981befca168af408c8
#
_cell.length_a   1.000
_cell.length_b   1.000
_cell.length_c   1.000
_cell.angle_alpha   90.00
_cell.angle_beta   90.00
_cell.angle_gamma   90.00
#
_symmetry.space_group_name_H-M   'P 1'
#
loop_
_entity.id
_entity.type
_entity.pdbx_description
1 polymer ?
#
loop_
_entity_poly.entity_id
_entity_poly.type
_entity_poly.pdbx_seq_one_letter_code
_entity_poly.pdbx_strand_id
1 'polypeptide(L)' 'METQYREQYIRFGLKVQYYRKLRGLTQEAFADKIGKSWSFVAKVESPTRAFGVSMETLFKIAEALNVPASKLFEE' A
#
# COMPACT_ATOMS: atom_id res chain seq x y z
N MET A 1 3.75 14.41 4.39
CA MET A 1 5.06 13.86 4.81
C MET A 1 6.16 14.46 3.97
N GLU A 2 7.09 15.15 4.60
CA GLU A 2 8.27 15.65 3.91
C GLU A 2 9.36 14.60 3.99
N THR A 3 9.91 14.21 2.83
CA THR A 3 10.97 13.23 2.78
C THR A 3 11.71 13.31 1.45
N GLN A 4 13.02 13.04 1.50
CA GLN A 4 13.81 12.92 0.29
C GLN A 4 13.52 11.62 -0.47
N TYR A 5 12.75 10.72 0.14
CA TYR A 5 12.38 9.42 -0.45
C TYR A 5 10.94 9.41 -0.97
N ARG A 6 10.42 10.58 -1.31
CA ARG A 6 9.05 10.76 -1.76
C ARG A 6 8.68 9.81 -2.91
N GLU A 7 9.56 9.68 -3.87
CA GLU A 7 9.31 8.82 -5.03
C GLU A 7 9.17 7.35 -4.63
N GLN A 8 10.01 6.88 -3.72
CA GLN A 8 9.96 5.51 -3.25
C GLN A 8 8.66 5.21 -2.51
N TYR A 9 8.18 6.14 -1.69
CA TYR A 9 6.89 5.96 -1.00
C TYR A 9 5.74 5.91 -2.00
N ILE A 10 5.76 6.78 -3.01
CA ILE A 10 4.71 6.79 -4.03
C ILE A 10 4.73 5.49 -4.83
N ARG A 11 5.89 5.02 -5.23
CA ARG A 11 6.02 3.75 -5.96
C ARG A 11 5.49 2.58 -5.14
N PHE A 12 5.81 2.54 -3.86
CA PHE A 12 5.29 1.52 -2.96
C PHE A 12 3.76 1.54 -2.97
N GLY A 13 3.16 2.71 -2.80
CA GLY A 13 1.71 2.84 -2.81
C GLY A 13 1.07 2.41 -4.12
N LEU A 14 1.71 2.72 -5.25
CA LEU A 14 1.21 2.30 -6.57
C LEU A 14 1.33 0.78 -6.75
N LYS A 15 2.36 0.15 -6.19
CA LYS A 15 2.47 -1.31 -6.20
C LYS A 15 1.36 -1.94 -5.35
N VAL A 16 1.07 -1.35 -4.20
CA VAL A 16 -0.05 -1.81 -3.37
C VAL A 16 -1.35 -1.76 -4.18
N GLN A 17 -1.60 -0.64 -4.86
CA GLN A 17 -2.77 -0.50 -5.70
C GLN A 17 -2.82 -1.55 -6.81
N TYR A 18 -1.70 -1.77 -7.49
CA TYR A 18 -1.59 -2.75 -8.57
C TYR A 18 -2.01 -4.14 -8.08
N TYR A 19 -1.41 -4.61 -6.98
CA TYR A 19 -1.72 -5.95 -6.48
C TYR A 19 -3.13 -6.03 -5.88
N ARG A 20 -3.61 -4.93 -5.27
CA ARG A 20 -4.98 -4.88 -4.77
C ARG A 20 -5.98 -5.11 -5.90
N LYS A 21 -5.80 -4.39 -7.01
CA LYS A 21 -6.68 -4.54 -8.18
C LYS A 21 -6.55 -5.91 -8.81
N LEU A 22 -5.32 -6.43 -8.86
CA LEU A 22 -5.07 -7.78 -9.39
C LEU A 22 -5.83 -8.84 -8.60
N ARG A 23 -5.99 -8.65 -7.29
CA ARG A 23 -6.75 -9.56 -6.43
C ARG A 23 -8.25 -9.29 -6.46
N GLY A 24 -8.71 -8.28 -7.20
CA GLY A 24 -10.13 -7.95 -7.31
C GLY A 24 -10.69 -7.26 -6.07
N LEU A 25 -9.84 -6.64 -5.25
CA LEU A 25 -10.26 -6.00 -4.01
C LEU A 25 -10.52 -4.51 -4.23
N THR A 26 -11.64 -4.01 -3.68
CA THR A 26 -11.86 -2.57 -3.57
C THR A 26 -10.95 -2.02 -2.47
N GLN A 27 -10.76 -0.70 -2.45
CA GLN A 27 -10.00 -0.06 -1.36
C GLN A 27 -10.65 -0.36 -0.01
N GLU A 28 -11.98 -0.35 0.04
CA GLU A 28 -12.73 -0.60 1.27
C GLU A 28 -12.53 -2.04 1.76
N ALA A 29 -12.67 -3.02 0.86
CA ALA A 29 -12.48 -4.42 1.21
C ALA A 29 -11.04 -4.69 1.66
N PHE A 30 -10.08 -4.07 0.99
CA PHE A 30 -8.67 -4.20 1.36
C PHE A 30 -8.40 -3.57 2.73
N ALA A 31 -8.98 -2.40 2.98
CA ALA A 31 -8.85 -1.73 4.28
C ALA A 31 -9.33 -2.64 5.41
N ASP A 32 -10.47 -3.30 5.21
CA ASP A 32 -10.99 -4.25 6.20
C ASP A 32 -10.01 -5.39 6.46
N LYS A 33 -9.40 -5.93 5.39
CA LYS A 33 -8.44 -7.03 5.53
C LYS A 33 -7.22 -6.67 6.37
N ILE A 34 -6.76 -5.43 6.27
CA ILE A 34 -5.56 -4.98 6.99
C ILE A 34 -5.89 -4.24 8.30
N GLY A 35 -7.17 -4.17 8.67
CA GLY A 35 -7.60 -3.51 9.89
C GLY A 35 -7.40 -2.01 9.90
N LYS A 36 -7.54 -1.37 8.75
CA LYS A 36 -7.37 0.07 8.60
C LYS A 36 -8.61 0.71 7.98
N SER A 37 -8.67 2.02 7.97
CA SER A 37 -9.76 2.75 7.36
C SER A 37 -9.58 2.85 5.85
N TRP A 38 -10.65 3.10 5.14
CA TRP A 38 -10.61 3.41 3.71
C TRP A 38 -9.68 4.59 3.44
N SER A 39 -9.79 5.64 4.25
CA SER A 39 -8.95 6.83 4.14
C SER A 39 -7.46 6.48 4.21
N PHE A 40 -7.09 5.53 5.07
CA PHE A 40 -5.71 5.06 5.17
C PHE A 40 -5.25 4.45 3.83
N VAL A 41 -6.05 3.57 3.25
CA VAL A 41 -5.72 2.92 1.97
C VAL A 41 -5.62 3.96 0.85
N ALA A 42 -6.54 4.91 0.80
CA ALA A 42 -6.51 5.98 -0.19
C ALA A 42 -5.22 6.80 -0.10
N LYS A 43 -4.74 7.07 1.12
CA LYS A 43 -3.48 7.78 1.31
C LYS A 43 -2.27 6.97 0.88
N VAL A 44 -2.25 5.67 1.20
CA VAL A 44 -1.16 4.78 0.78
C VAL A 44 -1.05 4.75 -0.74
N GLU A 45 -2.18 4.69 -1.42
CA GLU A 45 -2.23 4.55 -2.89
C GLU A 45 -2.17 5.87 -3.65
N SER A 46 -2.05 6.99 -2.95
CA SER A 46 -2.04 8.30 -3.60
C SER A 46 -0.85 8.43 -4.56
N PRO A 47 -1.08 8.84 -5.82
CA PRO A 47 0.01 9.04 -6.78
C PRO A 47 0.74 10.38 -6.59
N THR A 48 0.25 11.24 -5.71
CA THR A 48 0.78 12.59 -5.54
C THR A 48 1.30 12.89 -4.15
N ARG A 49 1.16 11.95 -3.21
CA ARG A 49 1.51 12.19 -1.81
C ARG A 49 2.28 11.01 -1.25
N ALA A 50 3.43 11.30 -0.66
CA ALA A 50 4.19 10.27 0.06
C ALA A 50 3.48 9.97 1.38
N PHE A 51 3.25 8.69 1.67
CA PHE A 51 2.61 8.25 2.90
C PHE A 51 3.28 6.96 3.37
N GLY A 52 3.84 6.99 4.57
CA GLY A 52 4.55 5.85 5.12
C GLY A 52 3.65 4.96 5.96
N VAL A 53 4.00 3.69 6.03
CA VAL A 53 3.32 2.72 6.89
C VAL A 53 4.34 2.11 7.84
N SER A 54 3.86 1.57 8.96
CA SER A 54 4.72 0.83 9.88
C SER A 54 5.13 -0.49 9.23
N MET A 55 6.21 -1.09 9.75
CA MET A 55 6.62 -2.42 9.29
C MET A 55 5.51 -3.45 9.51
N GLU A 56 4.82 -3.38 10.63
CA GLU A 56 3.73 -4.32 10.88
C GLU A 56 2.61 -4.17 9.84
N THR A 57 2.24 -2.95 9.52
CA THR A 57 1.24 -2.70 8.48
C THR A 57 1.73 -3.18 7.11
N LEU A 58 3.03 -2.99 6.82
CA LEU A 58 3.63 -3.51 5.59
C LEU A 58 3.43 -5.02 5.47
N PHE A 59 3.69 -5.76 6.54
CA PHE A 59 3.52 -7.20 6.52
C PHE A 59 2.05 -7.59 6.37
N LYS A 60 1.13 -6.87 7.00
CA LYS A 60 -0.30 -7.09 6.82
C LYS A 60 -0.74 -6.87 5.39
N ILE A 61 -0.22 -5.82 4.76
CA ILE A 61 -0.49 -5.51 3.36
C ILE A 61 -0.02 -6.66 2.46
N ALA A 62 1.22 -7.09 2.63
CA ALA A 62 1.79 -8.18 1.82
C ALA A 62 0.98 -9.46 1.98
N GLU A 63 0.59 -9.79 3.20
CA GLU A 63 -0.21 -10.98 3.48
C GLU A 63 -1.58 -10.89 2.83
N ALA A 64 -2.26 -9.75 2.97
CA ALA A 64 -3.58 -9.55 2.39
C ALA A 64 -3.55 -9.62 0.86
N LEU A 65 -2.45 -9.19 0.25
CA LEU A 65 -2.28 -9.24 -1.20
C LEU A 65 -1.70 -10.57 -1.68
N ASN A 66 -1.30 -11.44 -0.76
CA ASN A 66 -0.69 -12.74 -1.06
C ASN A 66 0.55 -12.59 -1.93
N VAL A 67 1.43 -11.67 -1.59
CA VAL A 67 2.72 -11.46 -2.24
C VAL A 67 3.80 -11.33 -1.18
N PRO A 68 5.04 -11.72 -1.48
CA PRO A 68 6.14 -11.38 -0.57
C PRO A 68 6.33 -9.87 -0.53
N ALA A 69 6.73 -9.34 0.62
CA ALA A 69 6.88 -7.90 0.80
C ALA A 69 7.82 -7.29 -0.25
N SER A 70 8.82 -8.04 -0.71
CA SER A 70 9.76 -7.58 -1.73
C SER A 70 9.09 -7.17 -3.03
N LYS A 71 7.95 -7.77 -3.38
CA LYS A 71 7.22 -7.42 -4.59
C LYS A 71 6.69 -5.98 -4.55
N LEU A 72 6.50 -5.44 -3.38
CA LEU A 72 5.98 -4.07 -3.22
C LEU A 72 7.06 -3.02 -3.45
N PHE A 73 8.31 -3.44 -3.59
CA PHE A 73 9.46 -2.55 -3.80
C PHE A 73 10.16 -2.77 -5.15
N GLU A 74 9.66 -3.66 -5.98
CA GLU A 74 10.22 -3.89 -7.31
C GLU A 74 9.87 -2.74 -8.25
N GLU A 75 10.77 -2.47 -9.16
CA GLU A 75 10.56 -1.43 -10.16
C GLU A 75 9.93 -1.98 -11.44
#